data_060034cfe58121e337b59bf4afbd2617
#
_entry.id   060034cfe58121e337b59bf4afbd2617
#
_cell.length_a   1.000
_cell.length_b   1.000
_cell.length_c   1.000
_cell.angle_alpha   90.00
_cell.angle_beta   90.00
_cell.angle_gamma   90.00
#
_symmetry.space_group_name_H-M   'P 1'
#
loop_
_entity.id
_entity.type
_entity.pdbx_description
1 polymer ?
#
loop_
_entity_poly.entity_id
_entity_poly.type
_entity_poly.pdbx_seq_one_letter_code
_entity_poly.pdbx_strand_id
1 'polypeptide(L)'
;MPSSNIRLFIKPGCPWCDEAIDWLAARKISHETLDVTHDDAARQEMRELTGQTKAPSIEVNGEVLADFGADELEAWWKKMAFAK
;
A
#
# COMPACT_ATOMS: atom_id res chain seq x y z
N MET A 1 -1.22 -18.13 -10.61
CA MET A 1 -1.15 -17.37 -10.24
C MET A 1 -0.99 -16.24 -10.57
N PRO A 2 -0.99 -15.86 -11.14
CA PRO A 2 -0.58 -14.76 -11.26
C PRO A 2 -1.03 -13.91 -10.42
N SER A 3 -0.55 -13.63 -9.64
CA SER A 3 -0.95 -12.72 -8.71
C SER A 3 -0.50 -11.39 -9.03
N SER A 4 -1.22 -10.42 -8.54
CA SER A 4 -0.83 -9.03 -8.66
C SER A 4 0.42 -8.76 -7.84
N ASN A 5 1.22 -7.84 -8.32
CA ASN A 5 2.40 -7.42 -7.62
C ASN A 5 2.00 -6.27 -6.72
N ILE A 6 1.80 -6.53 -5.43
CA ILE A 6 1.27 -5.56 -4.49
C ILE A 6 2.30 -5.28 -3.41
N ARG A 7 2.66 -4.02 -3.25
CA ARG A 7 3.60 -3.59 -2.21
C ARG A 7 2.96 -2.49 -1.38
N LEU A 8 2.96 -2.67 -0.06
CA LEU A 8 2.41 -1.71 0.88
C LEU A 8 3.55 -1.10 1.69
N PHE A 9 3.74 0.21 1.57
CA PHE A 9 4.77 0.94 2.30
C PHE A 9 4.17 1.48 3.58
N ILE A 10 4.77 1.15 4.72
CA ILE A 10 4.23 1.51 6.04
C ILE A 10 5.30 2.14 6.93
N LYS A 11 4.83 2.71 8.05
CA LYS A 11 5.69 3.15 9.15
C LYS A 11 5.17 2.53 10.44
N PRO A 12 6.05 2.12 11.36
CA PRO A 12 5.60 1.60 12.66
C PRO A 12 4.80 2.66 13.42
N GLY A 13 3.81 2.21 14.17
CA GLY A 13 3.00 3.10 14.99
C GLY A 13 2.00 3.93 14.22
N CYS A 14 1.73 3.59 12.98
CA CYS A 14 0.79 4.32 12.14
C CYS A 14 -0.56 3.60 12.15
N PRO A 15 -1.60 4.17 12.76
CA PRO A 15 -2.89 3.49 12.80
C PRO A 15 -3.47 3.24 11.41
N TRP A 16 -3.28 4.16 10.49
CA TRP A 16 -3.79 4.01 9.13
C TRP A 16 -3.04 2.93 8.37
N CYS A 17 -1.77 2.72 8.69
CA CYS A 17 -1.02 1.60 8.12
C CYS A 17 -1.61 0.28 8.60
N ASP A 18 -1.94 0.20 9.89
CA ASP A 18 -2.57 -0.99 10.45
C ASP A 18 -3.91 -1.26 9.80
N GLU A 19 -4.71 -0.22 9.56
CA GLU A 19 -6.00 -0.36 8.88
C GLU A 19 -5.81 -0.90 7.47
N ALA A 20 -4.79 -0.44 6.76
CA ALA A 20 -4.52 -0.92 5.41
C ALA A 20 -4.14 -2.41 5.41
N ILE A 21 -3.29 -2.80 6.36
CA ILE A 21 -2.90 -4.20 6.51
C ILE A 21 -4.12 -5.06 6.80
N ASP A 22 -4.98 -4.62 7.73
CA ASP A 22 -6.18 -5.36 8.10
C ASP A 22 -7.14 -5.46 6.91
N TRP A 23 -7.28 -4.39 6.14
CA TRP A 23 -8.16 -4.37 4.98
C TRP A 23 -7.73 -5.41 3.96
N LEU A 24 -6.44 -5.47 3.67
CA LEU A 24 -5.90 -6.45 2.72
C LEU A 24 -6.02 -7.87 3.27
N ALA A 25 -5.75 -8.06 4.56
CA ALA A 25 -5.83 -9.38 5.18
C ALA A 25 -7.27 -9.89 5.20
N ALA A 26 -8.22 -9.02 5.49
CA ALA A 26 -9.63 -9.41 5.55
C ALA A 26 -10.13 -9.90 4.18
N ARG A 27 -9.54 -9.41 3.12
CA ARG A 27 -9.89 -9.80 1.76
C ARG A 27 -8.98 -10.88 1.18
N LYS A 28 -8.07 -11.39 2.01
CA LYS A 28 -7.12 -12.45 1.63
C LYS A 28 -6.27 -12.05 0.43
N ILE A 29 -5.87 -10.80 0.38
CA ILE A 29 -5.04 -10.26 -0.69
C ILE A 29 -3.58 -10.36 -0.26
N SER A 30 -2.79 -11.15 -0.98
CA SER A 30 -1.37 -11.28 -0.70
C SER A 30 -0.64 -10.00 -1.09
N HIS A 31 0.28 -9.57 -0.25
CA HIS A 31 1.03 -8.35 -0.52
C HIS A 31 2.36 -8.38 0.24
N GLU A 32 3.29 -7.57 -0.22
CA GLU A 32 4.56 -7.37 0.46
C GLU A 32 4.46 -6.08 1.29
N THR A 33 4.88 -6.15 2.56
CA THR A 33 4.85 -5.01 3.46
C THR A 33 6.27 -4.49 3.62
N LEU A 34 6.47 -3.20 3.40
CA LEU A 34 7.79 -2.57 3.43
C LEU A 34 7.77 -1.45 4.47
N ASP A 35 8.66 -1.56 5.46
CA ASP A 35 8.78 -0.57 6.54
C ASP A 35 9.77 0.50 6.11
N VAL A 36 9.24 1.67 5.70
CA VAL A 36 10.08 2.73 5.16
C VAL A 36 10.86 3.49 6.23
N THR A 37 10.56 3.26 7.51
CA THR A 37 11.33 3.87 8.59
C THR A 37 12.68 3.18 8.76
N HIS A 38 12.72 1.86 8.60
CA HIS A 38 13.91 1.07 8.81
C HIS A 38 14.56 0.58 7.52
N ASP A 39 13.97 0.86 6.38
CA ASP A 39 14.49 0.42 5.09
C ASP A 39 14.62 1.63 4.18
N ASP A 40 15.84 2.14 4.05
CA ASP A 40 16.10 3.33 3.24
C ASP A 40 15.76 3.10 1.76
N ALA A 41 16.04 1.92 1.25
CA ALA A 41 15.73 1.61 -0.15
C ALA A 41 14.22 1.65 -0.39
N ALA A 42 13.44 1.11 0.53
CA ALA A 42 11.99 1.14 0.42
C ALA A 42 11.46 2.57 0.49
N ARG A 43 12.04 3.38 1.38
CA ARG A 43 11.62 4.78 1.52
C ARG A 43 11.91 5.56 0.24
N GLN A 44 13.08 5.36 -0.34
CA GLN A 44 13.43 6.03 -1.58
C GLN A 44 12.51 5.59 -2.71
N GLU A 45 12.20 4.32 -2.78
CA GLU A 45 11.29 3.80 -3.79
C GLU A 45 9.90 4.39 -3.64
N MET A 46 9.41 4.50 -2.40
CA MET A 46 8.12 5.14 -2.15
C MET A 46 8.12 6.58 -2.63
N ARG A 47 9.21 7.30 -2.37
CA ARG A 47 9.33 8.68 -2.81
C ARG A 47 9.32 8.79 -4.34
N GLU A 48 10.01 7.88 -5.01
CA GLU A 48 10.04 7.88 -6.48
C GLU A 48 8.67 7.57 -7.06
N LEU A 49 7.93 6.64 -6.45
CA LEU A 49 6.63 6.25 -6.94
C LEU A 49 5.54 7.27 -6.64
N THR A 50 5.59 7.88 -5.47
CA THR A 50 4.49 8.73 -4.99
C THR A 50 4.82 10.21 -4.95
N GLY A 51 6.10 10.58 -5.02
CA GLY A 51 6.54 11.96 -4.89
C GLY A 51 6.54 12.46 -3.46
N GLN A 52 6.31 11.58 -2.47
CA GLN A 52 6.29 11.98 -1.07
C GLN A 52 6.65 10.78 -0.21
N THR A 53 6.70 10.93 1.13
CA THR A 53 7.11 9.85 2.02
C THR A 53 6.09 9.60 3.14
N LYS A 54 4.84 9.96 2.93
CA LYS A 54 3.79 9.70 3.92
C LYS A 54 3.26 8.29 3.74
N ALA A 55 3.00 7.62 4.84
CA ALA A 55 2.46 6.28 4.86
C ALA A 55 1.00 6.31 5.33
N PRO A 56 0.20 5.35 4.96
CA PRO A 56 0.54 4.25 4.08
C PRO A 56 0.54 4.65 2.61
N SER A 57 1.31 3.94 1.80
CA SER A 57 1.27 4.06 0.34
C SER A 57 1.25 2.66 -0.23
N ILE A 58 0.55 2.47 -1.33
CA ILE A 58 0.41 1.13 -1.91
C ILE A 58 0.64 1.20 -3.41
N GLU A 59 1.31 0.18 -3.93
CA GLU A 59 1.53 0.03 -5.36
C GLU A 59 0.92 -1.29 -5.81
N VAL A 60 0.08 -1.27 -6.83
CA VAL A 60 -0.53 -2.46 -7.40
C VAL A 60 -0.30 -2.42 -8.89
N ASN A 61 0.56 -3.29 -9.39
CA ASN A 61 0.84 -3.41 -10.83
C ASN A 61 1.21 -2.06 -11.47
N GLY A 62 1.96 -1.25 -10.75
CA GLY A 62 2.39 0.04 -11.26
C GLY A 62 1.48 1.21 -10.94
N GLU A 63 0.27 0.95 -10.44
CA GLU A 63 -0.64 1.99 -10.00
C GLU A 63 -0.39 2.28 -8.53
N VAL A 64 -0.44 3.55 -8.14
CA VAL A 64 -0.02 3.97 -6.81
C VAL A 64 -1.11 4.80 -6.15
N LEU A 65 -1.35 4.54 -4.85
CA LEU A 65 -2.18 5.38 -4.00
C LEU A 65 -1.36 5.74 -2.77
N ALA A 66 -1.31 7.01 -2.42
CA ALA A 66 -0.49 7.49 -1.33
C ALA A 66 -1.31 8.22 -0.29
N ASP A 67 -0.90 8.11 0.99
CA ASP A 67 -1.46 8.88 2.09
C ASP A 67 -2.98 8.67 2.19
N PHE A 68 -3.38 7.41 2.41
CA PHE A 68 -4.79 7.02 2.35
C PHE A 68 -5.25 6.38 3.66
N GLY A 69 -6.58 6.39 3.87
CA GLY A 69 -7.22 5.56 4.87
C GLY A 69 -7.91 4.37 4.22
N ALA A 70 -8.53 3.51 5.03
CA ALA A 70 -9.15 2.29 4.52
C ALA A 70 -10.30 2.60 3.55
N ASP A 71 -11.08 3.65 3.84
CA ASP A 71 -12.19 4.02 2.96
C ASP A 71 -11.70 4.46 1.58
N GLU A 72 -10.60 5.22 1.57
CA GLU A 72 -10.00 5.67 0.33
C GLU A 72 -9.40 4.50 -0.45
N LEU A 73 -8.80 3.56 0.27
CA LEU A 73 -8.25 2.37 -0.34
C LEU A 73 -9.34 1.55 -1.01
N GLU A 74 -10.46 1.40 -0.34
CA GLU A 74 -11.58 0.63 -0.91
C GLU A 74 -12.13 1.30 -2.17
N ALA A 75 -12.33 2.61 -2.14
CA ALA A 75 -12.83 3.34 -3.30
C ALA A 75 -11.85 3.24 -4.48
N TRP A 76 -10.56 3.39 -4.19
CA TRP A 76 -9.54 3.30 -5.22
C TRP A 76 -9.48 1.90 -5.82
N TRP A 77 -9.59 0.88 -4.96
CA TRP A 77 -9.55 -0.51 -5.40
C TRP A 77 -10.68 -0.82 -6.38
N LYS A 78 -11.88 -0.34 -6.06
CA LYS A 78 -13.03 -0.54 -6.92
C LYS A 78 -12.88 0.22 -8.24
N LYS A 79 -12.38 1.45 -8.16
CA LYS A 79 -12.18 2.27 -9.35
C LYS A 79 -11.18 1.65 -10.31
N MET A 80 -10.12 1.07 -9.79
CA MET A 80 -9.08 0.45 -10.60
C MET A 80 -9.43 -0.97 -11.04
N ALA A 81 -10.49 -1.54 -10.49
CA ALA A 81 -10.98 -2.87 -10.85
C ALA A 81 -9.93 -3.96 -10.64
N PHE A 82 -9.12 -3.85 -9.59
CA PHE A 82 -8.14 -4.88 -9.27
C PHE A 82 -8.80 -6.16 -8.79
N ALA A 83 -9.95 -6.06 -8.13
CA ALA A 83 -10.62 -7.21 -7.56
C ALA A 83 -11.42 -7.92 -8.64
N LYS A 84 -11.11 -9.15 -8.86
CA LYS A 84 -11.79 -9.96 -9.86
C LYS A 84 -12.40 -11.17 -9.22
#